data_30817af1382a0009d13132aa9e79d8f2
#
_entry.id   30817af1382a0009d13132aa9e79d8f2
#
_cell.length_a   1.000
_cell.length_b   1.000
_cell.length_c   1.000
_cell.angle_alpha   90.00
_cell.angle_beta   90.00
_cell.angle_gamma   90.00
#
_symmetry.space_group_name_H-M   'P 1'
#
loop_
_entity.id
_entity.type
_entity.pdbx_description
1 polymer ?
#
loop_
_entity_poly.entity_id
_entity_poly.type
_entity_poly.pdbx_seq_one_letter_code
_entity_poly.pdbx_strand_id
1 'polypeptide(L)'
;MKKRIALLLAAMLTGILSGCAQPPAAQTDPAQQTDPPSSAEPNQTDSIYAPYQGTELVFIRHSGYEADWMTEKAEEFYQISGIRVTVEQIAYSELKNKILLDISSASGAYDMIATTEYWLSEFNEGGWLTDMYPLVHNSDLTAAAFELEDIGQSTLDANTINGQLLAMPWKFNGQLLAYRTDLIDTPPATWEEYLELAEQFTTSDMVGVSLALSPNSIMDVYLNLLYQAGGTFLSENSTVCNLDSPQAKEALEFLLELTAYTSGGATNNQWPESAAVFGQGAAAMYPTISSQIGNLVDPEVSAVSDSVGYAELPGGVGCLSTWGVAITANCKQPEAAWLFIQYMLSPENTQELVVGTAGADIPVRSSLLLSDSFIQAYPHYAVMNAITQAEGHTWTYPKTTATTAIMEALAVHLQNAILGSETVEQALSSAKTEIEALLNG
;
A
#
# COMPACT_ATOMS: atom_id res chain seq x y z
N MET A 1 -12.46 7.92 22.31
CA MET A 1 -11.93 6.79 23.08
C MET A 1 -10.40 6.76 23.01
N LYS A 2 -9.71 7.87 23.45
CA LYS A 2 -8.27 8.13 23.21
C LYS A 2 -7.36 7.94 24.46
N LYS A 3 -7.58 6.94 25.32
CA LYS A 3 -6.83 6.87 26.60
C LYS A 3 -6.37 5.48 27.07
N ARG A 4 -6.28 4.45 26.25
CA ARG A 4 -5.90 3.10 26.74
C ARG A 4 -4.72 2.41 26.05
N ILE A 5 -4.08 2.97 25.03
CA ILE A 5 -2.93 2.33 24.33
C ILE A 5 -1.55 2.82 24.83
N ALA A 6 -1.48 3.80 25.69
CA ALA A 6 -0.20 4.39 26.15
C ALA A 6 0.44 3.72 27.40
N LEU A 7 0.08 2.48 27.78
CA LEU A 7 0.49 1.92 29.09
C LEU A 7 1.36 0.67 29.04
N LEU A 8 1.96 0.30 27.95
CA LEU A 8 2.77 -0.95 27.86
C LEU A 8 4.27 -0.77 27.55
N LEU A 9 4.78 0.45 27.43
CA LEU A 9 6.21 0.71 27.13
C LEU A 9 6.99 1.42 28.27
N ALA A 10 6.45 1.57 29.48
CA ALA A 10 7.09 2.31 30.58
C ALA A 10 7.60 1.46 31.76
N ALA A 11 7.86 0.17 31.56
CA ALA A 11 8.20 -0.73 32.66
C ALA A 11 9.54 -1.47 32.50
N MET A 12 10.63 -0.84 32.04
CA MET A 12 11.98 -1.40 32.18
C MET A 12 13.05 -0.30 32.30
N LEU A 13 13.00 0.50 33.36
CA LEU A 13 14.19 1.28 33.79
C LEU A 13 14.02 1.73 35.24
N THR A 14 14.06 0.80 36.19
CA THR A 14 14.35 1.12 37.60
C THR A 14 15.07 -0.02 38.26
N GLY A 15 16.30 0.24 38.62
CA GLY A 15 17.01 -0.62 39.54
C GLY A 15 18.53 -0.45 39.44
N ILE A 16 19.09 0.51 40.17
CA ILE A 16 20.24 0.33 41.11
C ILE A 16 20.50 1.70 41.76
N LEU A 17 20.07 1.86 42.99
CA LEU A 17 20.52 2.88 43.92
C LEU A 17 20.90 2.16 45.20
N SER A 18 22.18 2.12 45.51
CA SER A 18 22.77 1.89 46.86
C SER A 18 24.06 2.64 46.85
N GLY A 19 24.25 3.64 47.60
CA GLY A 19 24.28 3.82 48.99
C GLY A 19 25.60 4.44 49.41
N CYS A 20 25.53 5.52 50.16
CA CYS A 20 26.43 5.94 51.26
C CYS A 20 27.69 6.74 51.01
N ALA A 21 27.68 7.82 51.76
CA ALA A 21 28.75 8.40 52.61
C ALA A 21 29.33 9.74 52.11
N GLN A 22 28.94 10.82 52.80
CA GLN A 22 29.69 12.08 52.89
C GLN A 22 30.91 11.96 53.81
N PRO A 23 31.97 12.70 53.55
CA PRO A 23 32.72 13.44 54.56
C PRO A 23 32.96 14.92 54.14
N PRO A 24 33.61 15.72 55.00
CA PRO A 24 33.13 17.04 55.34
C PRO A 24 33.77 18.22 54.58
N ALA A 25 33.21 19.39 54.79
CA ALA A 25 33.52 20.67 54.19
C ALA A 25 34.98 21.11 54.32
N ALA A 26 35.53 21.66 53.21
CA ALA A 26 36.67 22.58 53.25
C ALA A 26 36.26 23.86 52.49
N GLN A 27 36.41 24.99 53.18
CA GLN A 27 36.27 26.34 52.66
C GLN A 27 37.39 26.68 51.70
N THR A 28 37.12 27.25 50.56
CA THR A 28 38.04 28.07 49.77
C THR A 28 37.33 29.16 49.02
N ASP A 29 37.97 30.26 48.87
CA ASP A 29 37.64 31.61 48.40
C ASP A 29 36.89 31.80 47.05
N PRO A 30 36.35 32.99 46.82
CA PRO A 30 35.52 33.29 45.64
C PRO A 30 36.37 33.62 44.42
N ALA A 31 36.25 32.83 43.33
CA ALA A 31 36.79 33.17 42.03
C ALA A 31 35.76 32.97 40.93
N GLN A 32 35.50 34.09 40.27
CA GLN A 32 34.99 34.24 38.90
C GLN A 32 33.74 33.41 38.48
N GLN A 33 32.61 34.11 38.46
CA GLN A 33 31.48 33.75 37.59
C GLN A 33 31.96 33.72 36.14
N THR A 34 32.05 32.54 35.58
CA THR A 34 31.96 32.33 34.14
C THR A 34 30.50 32.04 33.82
N ASP A 35 29.88 32.89 33.04
CA ASP A 35 28.55 32.66 32.48
C ASP A 35 28.51 31.28 31.81
N PRO A 36 27.40 30.53 31.96
CA PRO A 36 27.20 29.32 31.23
C PRO A 36 27.23 29.64 29.71
N PRO A 37 27.77 28.77 28.85
CA PRO A 37 27.74 29.02 27.44
C PRO A 37 26.28 29.17 27.01
N SER A 38 25.96 30.30 26.42
CA SER A 38 24.71 30.55 25.72
C SER A 38 24.48 29.37 24.80
N SER A 39 23.41 28.65 25.06
CA SER A 39 22.85 27.73 24.05
C SER A 39 22.49 28.58 22.86
N ALA A 40 23.38 28.64 21.86
CA ALA A 40 23.07 29.21 20.57
C ALA A 40 21.85 28.43 20.01
N GLU A 41 20.71 29.08 19.99
CA GLU A 41 19.61 28.64 19.12
C GLU A 41 20.20 28.50 17.71
N PRO A 42 19.93 27.41 17.00
CA PRO A 42 20.42 27.28 15.64
C PRO A 42 19.89 28.47 14.84
N ASN A 43 20.81 29.19 14.21
CA ASN A 43 20.50 30.34 13.36
C ASN A 43 19.45 29.91 12.33
N GLN A 44 18.26 30.46 12.37
CA GLN A 44 17.15 30.22 11.43
C GLN A 44 17.53 30.51 9.96
N THR A 45 18.69 31.07 9.69
CA THR A 45 19.15 31.46 8.35
C THR A 45 19.79 30.33 7.53
N ASP A 46 20.10 29.17 8.13
CA ASP A 46 20.74 28.04 7.44
C ASP A 46 19.81 26.83 7.25
N SER A 47 18.52 26.97 7.51
CA SER A 47 17.54 25.90 7.30
C SER A 47 17.23 25.75 5.80
N ILE A 48 17.22 24.52 5.26
CA ILE A 48 16.79 24.20 3.89
C ILE A 48 15.39 24.72 3.57
N TYR A 49 14.57 24.99 4.59
CA TYR A 49 13.21 25.52 4.46
C TYR A 49 13.16 27.05 4.25
N ALA A 50 14.22 27.78 4.59
CA ALA A 50 14.21 29.26 4.58
C ALA A 50 13.78 29.89 3.24
N PRO A 51 14.19 29.37 2.05
CA PRO A 51 13.73 29.92 0.77
C PRO A 51 12.26 29.73 0.48
N TYR A 52 11.57 28.79 1.19
CA TYR A 52 10.22 28.34 0.89
C TYR A 52 9.21 28.73 1.97
N GLN A 53 9.62 29.46 3.00
CA GLN A 53 8.73 29.93 4.07
C GLN A 53 7.55 30.74 3.51
N GLY A 54 6.35 30.47 4.01
CA GLY A 54 5.13 31.12 3.54
C GLY A 54 4.53 30.52 2.26
N THR A 55 5.14 29.47 1.70
CA THR A 55 4.55 28.70 0.60
C THR A 55 3.30 27.98 1.09
N GLU A 56 2.25 28.00 0.28
CA GLU A 56 1.01 27.24 0.46
C GLU A 56 0.90 26.19 -0.64
N LEU A 57 0.65 24.92 -0.26
CA LEU A 57 0.53 23.77 -1.14
C LEU A 57 -0.76 23.01 -0.84
N VAL A 58 -1.32 22.37 -1.87
CA VAL A 58 -2.52 21.53 -1.74
C VAL A 58 -2.18 20.10 -2.18
N PHE A 59 -2.45 19.13 -1.30
CA PHE A 59 -2.31 17.71 -1.55
C PHE A 59 -3.67 17.02 -1.53
N ILE A 60 -4.11 16.46 -2.67
CA ILE A 60 -5.38 15.71 -2.76
C ILE A 60 -5.13 14.21 -2.64
N ARG A 61 -5.95 13.55 -1.81
CA ARG A 61 -5.97 12.11 -1.65
C ARG A 61 -7.34 11.56 -1.22
N HIS A 62 -7.50 10.24 -1.23
CA HIS A 62 -8.71 9.61 -0.68
C HIS A 62 -8.73 9.65 0.85
N SER A 63 -9.94 9.70 1.42
CA SER A 63 -10.17 9.73 2.86
C SER A 63 -9.77 8.41 3.53
N GLY A 64 -9.43 8.46 4.80
CA GLY A 64 -9.09 7.31 5.64
C GLY A 64 -8.00 7.65 6.65
N TYR A 65 -7.60 6.66 7.46
CA TYR A 65 -6.60 6.83 8.51
C TYR A 65 -5.32 7.52 8.02
N GLU A 66 -4.78 7.08 6.88
CA GLU A 66 -3.57 7.69 6.30
C GLU A 66 -3.75 9.16 5.96
N ALA A 67 -4.97 9.56 5.52
CA ALA A 67 -5.24 10.95 5.19
C ALA A 67 -5.27 11.83 6.45
N ASP A 68 -5.81 11.31 7.54
CA ASP A 68 -5.80 11.99 8.84
C ASP A 68 -4.37 12.11 9.36
N TRP A 69 -3.58 11.02 9.28
CA TRP A 69 -2.17 11.03 9.64
C TRP A 69 -1.36 12.03 8.78
N MET A 70 -1.55 12.04 7.44
CA MET A 70 -0.88 13.01 6.56
C MET A 70 -1.27 14.46 6.87
N THR A 71 -2.51 14.69 7.35
CA THR A 71 -2.97 16.00 7.80
C THR A 71 -2.25 16.42 9.10
N GLU A 72 -2.06 15.47 10.04
CA GLU A 72 -1.27 15.72 11.26
C GLU A 72 0.20 16.02 10.90
N LYS A 73 0.81 15.26 10.00
CA LYS A 73 2.18 15.51 9.50
C LYS A 73 2.32 16.84 8.77
N ALA A 74 1.31 17.29 8.03
CA ALA A 74 1.31 18.60 7.39
C ALA A 74 1.34 19.75 8.40
N GLU A 75 0.61 19.62 9.51
CA GLU A 75 0.65 20.63 10.59
C GLU A 75 2.01 20.63 11.33
N GLU A 76 2.56 19.45 11.64
CA GLU A 76 3.89 19.33 12.23
C GLU A 76 4.97 19.93 11.31
N PHE A 77 4.89 19.64 10.02
CA PHE A 77 5.81 20.19 9.02
C PHE A 77 5.71 21.72 8.93
N TYR A 78 4.50 22.28 9.01
CA TYR A 78 4.32 23.73 9.04
C TYR A 78 5.06 24.38 10.23
N GLN A 79 5.03 23.76 11.41
CA GLN A 79 5.67 24.31 12.61
C GLN A 79 7.21 24.38 12.47
N ILE A 80 7.81 23.47 11.73
CA ILE A 80 9.28 23.41 11.55
C ILE A 80 9.78 24.15 10.30
N SER A 81 8.94 24.23 9.25
CA SER A 81 9.35 24.75 7.94
C SER A 81 8.76 26.10 7.58
N GLY A 82 7.59 26.43 8.15
CA GLY A 82 6.79 27.59 7.71
C GLY A 82 6.12 27.38 6.35
N ILE A 83 6.13 26.15 5.78
CA ILE A 83 5.45 25.75 4.54
C ILE A 83 4.11 25.13 4.93
N ARG A 84 3.01 25.68 4.44
CA ARG A 84 1.66 25.16 4.73
C ARG A 84 1.23 24.17 3.67
N VAL A 85 0.86 22.96 4.10
CA VAL A 85 0.26 21.96 3.22
C VAL A 85 -1.18 21.69 3.67
N THR A 86 -2.14 21.84 2.75
CA THR A 86 -3.54 21.49 2.99
C THR A 86 -3.79 20.12 2.37
N VAL A 87 -4.20 19.14 3.17
CA VAL A 87 -4.58 17.80 2.70
C VAL A 87 -6.07 17.79 2.41
N GLU A 88 -6.44 17.75 1.13
CA GLU A 88 -7.82 17.61 0.69
C GLU A 88 -8.19 16.13 0.62
N GLN A 89 -9.25 15.75 1.33
CA GLN A 89 -9.72 14.38 1.40
C GLN A 89 -11.01 14.19 0.60
N ILE A 90 -11.09 13.13 -0.20
CA ILE A 90 -12.25 12.83 -1.05
C ILE A 90 -12.53 11.32 -1.06
N ALA A 91 -13.71 10.89 -1.50
CA ALA A 91 -14.01 9.48 -1.70
C ALA A 91 -13.08 8.86 -2.75
N TYR A 92 -12.58 7.62 -2.50
CA TYR A 92 -11.68 6.93 -3.44
C TYR A 92 -12.24 6.85 -4.86
N SER A 93 -13.55 6.54 -4.99
CA SER A 93 -14.23 6.42 -6.28
C SER A 93 -14.24 7.71 -7.10
N GLU A 94 -14.02 8.88 -6.48
CA GLU A 94 -14.01 10.18 -7.13
C GLU A 94 -12.59 10.71 -7.38
N LEU A 95 -11.59 10.15 -6.70
CA LEU A 95 -10.24 10.70 -6.64
C LEU A 95 -9.61 10.86 -8.02
N LYS A 96 -9.56 9.78 -8.82
CA LYS A 96 -8.91 9.82 -10.14
C LYS A 96 -9.57 10.85 -11.06
N ASN A 97 -10.90 10.87 -11.10
CA ASN A 97 -11.65 11.81 -11.97
C ASN A 97 -11.40 13.27 -11.58
N LYS A 98 -11.34 13.55 -10.27
CA LYS A 98 -11.08 14.90 -9.77
C LYS A 98 -9.65 15.35 -10.07
N ILE A 99 -8.68 14.46 -9.91
CA ILE A 99 -7.28 14.69 -10.30
C ILE A 99 -7.20 14.98 -11.80
N LEU A 100 -7.76 14.11 -12.65
CA LEU A 100 -7.74 14.27 -14.11
C LEU A 100 -8.35 15.60 -14.56
N LEU A 101 -9.46 16.03 -13.95
CA LEU A 101 -10.09 17.31 -14.28
C LEU A 101 -9.16 18.49 -13.98
N ASP A 102 -8.43 18.45 -12.86
CA ASP A 102 -7.49 19.51 -12.49
C ASP A 102 -6.25 19.53 -13.41
N ILE A 103 -5.53 18.39 -13.50
CA ILE A 103 -4.26 18.34 -14.23
C ILE A 103 -4.42 18.55 -15.73
N SER A 104 -5.49 18.00 -16.35
CA SER A 104 -5.75 18.16 -17.79
C SER A 104 -6.24 19.56 -18.17
N SER A 105 -6.95 20.24 -17.27
CA SER A 105 -7.38 21.64 -17.50
C SER A 105 -6.30 22.65 -17.11
N ALA A 106 -5.20 22.20 -16.51
CA ALA A 106 -4.14 23.04 -15.93
C ALA A 106 -4.69 24.08 -14.94
N SER A 107 -5.72 23.73 -14.16
CA SER A 107 -6.32 24.66 -13.19
C SER A 107 -5.35 24.97 -12.06
N GLY A 108 -4.46 24.03 -11.70
CA GLY A 108 -3.44 24.17 -10.66
C GLY A 108 -4.04 24.25 -9.26
N ALA A 109 -5.17 23.57 -9.03
CA ALA A 109 -5.76 23.46 -7.72
C ALA A 109 -4.96 22.54 -6.79
N TYR A 110 -4.23 21.58 -7.37
CA TYR A 110 -3.43 20.61 -6.63
C TYR A 110 -1.95 20.68 -7.01
N ASP A 111 -1.08 20.85 -6.01
CA ASP A 111 0.38 20.80 -6.17
C ASP A 111 0.88 19.35 -6.07
N MET A 112 0.25 18.55 -5.22
CA MET A 112 0.55 17.14 -5.01
C MET A 112 -0.72 16.30 -5.11
N ILE A 113 -0.56 15.07 -5.63
CA ILE A 113 -1.65 14.10 -5.76
C ILE A 113 -1.23 12.74 -5.21
N ALA A 114 -2.17 12.04 -4.58
CA ALA A 114 -2.03 10.62 -4.32
C ALA A 114 -2.31 9.84 -5.60
N THR A 115 -1.45 8.88 -5.94
CA THR A 115 -1.57 8.09 -7.16
C THR A 115 -1.14 6.65 -6.93
N THR A 116 -1.61 5.75 -7.78
CA THR A 116 -1.11 4.39 -7.90
C THR A 116 -0.21 4.28 -9.12
N GLU A 117 0.66 3.27 -9.17
CA GLU A 117 1.58 3.05 -10.30
C GLU A 117 0.84 2.88 -11.63
N TYR A 118 -0.35 2.28 -11.65
CA TYR A 118 -1.09 2.02 -12.88
C TYR A 118 -1.82 3.25 -13.47
N TRP A 119 -1.87 4.39 -12.75
CA TRP A 119 -2.33 5.67 -13.31
C TRP A 119 -1.20 6.45 -13.96
N LEU A 120 0.05 6.15 -13.60
CA LEU A 120 1.21 6.96 -13.97
C LEU A 120 1.45 7.01 -15.48
N SER A 121 1.16 5.94 -16.22
CA SER A 121 1.34 5.94 -17.67
C SER A 121 0.43 6.95 -18.36
N GLU A 122 -0.85 7.03 -17.95
CA GLU A 122 -1.80 8.03 -18.46
C GLU A 122 -1.37 9.45 -18.09
N PHE A 123 -0.96 9.66 -16.83
CA PHE A 123 -0.54 10.99 -16.38
C PHE A 123 0.76 11.43 -17.03
N ASN A 124 1.66 10.51 -17.32
CA ASN A 124 2.93 10.78 -18.02
C ASN A 124 2.71 11.15 -19.49
N GLU A 125 1.80 10.46 -20.19
CA GLU A 125 1.46 10.78 -21.58
C GLU A 125 0.90 12.21 -21.70
N GLY A 126 0.11 12.64 -20.73
CA GLY A 126 -0.40 14.00 -20.64
C GLY A 126 0.65 15.05 -20.28
N GLY A 127 1.85 14.63 -19.85
CA GLY A 127 2.89 15.53 -19.35
C GLY A 127 2.47 16.26 -18.07
N TRP A 128 1.66 15.64 -17.24
CA TRP A 128 1.00 16.29 -16.10
C TRP A 128 1.75 16.15 -14.78
N LEU A 129 2.84 15.38 -14.75
CA LEU A 129 3.63 15.13 -13.54
C LEU A 129 5.05 15.66 -13.68
N THR A 130 5.65 16.00 -12.56
CA THR A 130 7.05 16.41 -12.45
C THR A 130 7.92 15.18 -12.27
N ASP A 131 9.06 15.11 -13.03
CA ASP A 131 10.10 14.13 -12.74
C ASP A 131 10.77 14.48 -11.40
N MET A 132 10.67 13.57 -10.44
CA MET A 132 11.18 13.77 -9.09
C MET A 132 12.68 13.42 -8.95
N TYR A 133 13.29 12.70 -9.90
CA TYR A 133 14.73 12.34 -9.79
C TYR A 133 15.64 13.54 -9.58
N PRO A 134 15.48 14.69 -10.29
CA PRO A 134 16.31 15.86 -10.04
C PRO A 134 16.17 16.42 -8.61
N LEU A 135 14.98 16.33 -8.00
CA LEU A 135 14.72 16.78 -6.62
C LEU A 135 15.35 15.82 -5.62
N VAL A 136 15.08 14.52 -5.79
CA VAL A 136 15.55 13.43 -4.92
C VAL A 136 17.07 13.37 -4.84
N HIS A 137 17.77 13.56 -5.96
CA HIS A 137 19.24 13.51 -6.03
C HIS A 137 19.92 14.87 -5.79
N ASN A 138 19.17 15.91 -5.45
CA ASN A 138 19.75 17.21 -5.10
C ASN A 138 20.17 17.21 -3.61
N SER A 139 21.46 17.07 -3.35
CA SER A 139 22.00 17.05 -1.98
C SER A 139 21.78 18.34 -1.17
N ASP A 140 21.49 19.46 -1.83
CA ASP A 140 21.16 20.73 -1.16
C ASP A 140 19.69 20.77 -0.72
N LEU A 141 18.87 19.86 -1.23
CA LEU A 141 17.43 19.80 -1.00
C LEU A 141 17.01 18.52 -0.24
N THR A 142 17.63 17.39 -0.56
CA THR A 142 17.31 16.09 0.06
C THR A 142 18.22 15.85 1.25
N ALA A 143 17.62 15.73 2.44
CA ALA A 143 18.36 15.43 3.66
C ALA A 143 18.95 14.02 3.61
N ALA A 144 20.19 13.84 4.06
CA ALA A 144 20.81 12.52 4.18
C ALA A 144 19.98 11.55 5.05
N ALA A 145 19.28 12.08 6.08
CA ALA A 145 18.39 11.33 6.95
C ALA A 145 17.12 10.82 6.26
N PHE A 146 16.85 11.19 5.01
CA PHE A 146 15.78 10.59 4.23
C PHE A 146 16.08 9.14 3.84
N GLU A 147 17.36 8.77 3.70
CA GLU A 147 17.81 7.40 3.44
C GLU A 147 17.11 6.78 2.22
N LEU A 148 17.31 7.40 1.04
CA LEU A 148 16.67 6.95 -0.21
C LEU A 148 16.95 5.46 -0.51
N GLU A 149 18.17 5.00 -0.21
CA GLU A 149 18.61 3.62 -0.44
C GLU A 149 17.86 2.59 0.39
N ASP A 150 17.16 3.02 1.46
CA ASP A 150 16.30 2.17 2.27
C ASP A 150 14.94 1.89 1.60
N ILE A 151 14.57 2.69 0.58
CA ILE A 151 13.35 2.43 -0.22
C ILE A 151 13.65 1.33 -1.24
N GLY A 152 12.80 0.28 -1.23
CA GLY A 152 12.97 -0.87 -2.11
C GLY A 152 12.99 -0.48 -3.59
N GLN A 153 14.01 -0.94 -4.33
CA GLN A 153 14.20 -0.59 -5.75
C GLN A 153 12.98 -0.98 -6.60
N SER A 154 12.36 -2.13 -6.34
CA SER A 154 11.16 -2.58 -7.06
C SER A 154 9.99 -1.60 -6.93
N THR A 155 9.84 -0.95 -5.77
CA THR A 155 8.78 0.05 -5.56
C THR A 155 9.11 1.38 -6.27
N LEU A 156 10.38 1.77 -6.33
CA LEU A 156 10.82 2.92 -7.13
C LEU A 156 10.62 2.66 -8.63
N ASP A 157 11.00 1.46 -9.11
CA ASP A 157 10.83 1.05 -10.51
C ASP A 157 9.34 0.99 -10.91
N ALA A 158 8.46 0.55 -10.01
CA ALA A 158 7.02 0.57 -10.23
C ALA A 158 6.51 2.00 -10.50
N ASN A 159 7.08 2.99 -9.83
CA ASN A 159 6.71 4.41 -9.94
C ASN A 159 7.55 5.19 -10.97
N THR A 160 8.37 4.49 -11.76
CA THR A 160 9.23 5.08 -12.79
C THR A 160 8.68 4.73 -14.18
N ILE A 161 8.46 5.75 -15.01
CA ILE A 161 8.03 5.61 -16.41
C ILE A 161 9.05 6.34 -17.30
N ASN A 162 9.56 5.65 -18.31
CA ASN A 162 10.54 6.19 -19.26
C ASN A 162 11.78 6.82 -18.59
N GLY A 163 12.21 6.29 -17.45
CA GLY A 163 13.36 6.78 -16.68
C GLY A 163 13.06 8.00 -15.81
N GLN A 164 11.82 8.43 -15.68
CA GLN A 164 11.37 9.51 -14.82
C GLN A 164 10.66 8.94 -13.58
N LEU A 165 11.06 9.33 -12.38
CA LEU A 165 10.37 9.01 -11.14
C LEU A 165 9.17 9.94 -11.00
N LEU A 166 7.96 9.42 -11.25
CA LEU A 166 6.74 10.24 -11.31
C LEU A 166 5.99 10.31 -9.98
N ALA A 167 6.23 9.36 -9.08
CA ALA A 167 5.69 9.39 -7.73
C ALA A 167 6.70 8.79 -6.74
N MET A 168 6.76 9.36 -5.53
CA MET A 168 7.50 8.76 -4.43
C MET A 168 6.58 7.80 -3.69
N PRO A 169 6.86 6.48 -3.70
CA PRO A 169 6.01 5.51 -3.04
C PRO A 169 6.06 5.67 -1.51
N TRP A 170 4.90 5.52 -0.83
CA TRP A 170 4.84 5.51 0.64
C TRP A 170 4.49 4.14 1.20
N LYS A 171 3.77 3.32 0.42
CA LYS A 171 3.42 1.94 0.76
C LYS A 171 3.26 1.10 -0.49
N PHE A 172 3.29 -0.19 -0.30
CA PHE A 172 2.74 -1.13 -1.28
C PHE A 172 1.64 -1.99 -0.67
N ASN A 173 0.75 -2.49 -1.51
CA ASN A 173 -0.20 -3.52 -1.17
C ASN A 173 0.25 -4.81 -1.85
N GLY A 174 0.25 -5.90 -1.10
CA GLY A 174 0.47 -7.22 -1.64
C GLY A 174 -0.71 -8.12 -1.32
N GLN A 175 -0.87 -9.17 -2.10
CA GLN A 175 -1.91 -10.16 -1.89
C GLN A 175 -1.33 -11.41 -1.25
N LEU A 176 -2.07 -11.95 -0.27
CA LEU A 176 -1.69 -13.11 0.52
C LEU A 176 -2.96 -13.86 0.96
N LEU A 177 -2.79 -15.07 1.45
CA LEU A 177 -3.88 -15.86 2.03
C LEU A 177 -3.97 -15.61 3.53
N ALA A 178 -5.13 -15.12 4.01
CA ALA A 178 -5.51 -15.21 5.40
C ALA A 178 -6.31 -16.51 5.60
N TYR A 179 -6.03 -17.24 6.68
CA TYR A 179 -6.70 -18.50 6.99
C TYR A 179 -6.94 -18.67 8.49
N ARG A 180 -7.91 -19.49 8.84
CA ARG A 180 -8.30 -19.82 10.22
C ARG A 180 -7.34 -20.86 10.82
N THR A 181 -6.46 -20.45 11.73
CA THR A 181 -5.48 -21.34 12.40
C THR A 181 -6.10 -22.33 13.36
N ASP A 182 -7.33 -22.08 13.80
CA ASP A 182 -8.10 -23.01 14.63
C ASP A 182 -8.82 -24.09 13.81
N LEU A 183 -8.84 -23.98 12.48
CA LEU A 183 -9.43 -24.94 11.55
C LEU A 183 -8.38 -25.62 10.65
N ILE A 184 -7.34 -24.89 10.26
CA ILE A 184 -6.35 -25.29 9.26
C ILE A 184 -4.97 -25.25 9.91
N ASP A 185 -4.37 -26.43 10.13
CA ASP A 185 -3.03 -26.56 10.71
C ASP A 185 -1.92 -26.16 9.71
N THR A 186 -2.14 -26.43 8.42
CA THR A 186 -1.19 -26.13 7.33
C THR A 186 -1.94 -25.44 6.21
N PRO A 187 -1.59 -24.19 5.84
CA PRO A 187 -2.23 -23.50 4.75
C PRO A 187 -1.93 -24.18 3.40
N PRO A 188 -2.85 -24.09 2.42
CA PRO A 188 -2.68 -24.72 1.12
C PRO A 188 -1.56 -24.03 0.33
N ALA A 189 -0.68 -24.80 -0.30
CA ALA A 189 0.38 -24.30 -1.17
C ALA A 189 0.03 -24.45 -2.66
N THR A 190 -0.92 -25.33 -2.99
CA THR A 190 -1.35 -25.63 -4.37
C THR A 190 -2.84 -25.37 -4.56
N TRP A 191 -3.28 -25.24 -5.81
CA TRP A 191 -4.70 -25.11 -6.15
C TRP A 191 -5.51 -26.33 -5.73
N GLU A 192 -4.96 -27.53 -5.85
CA GLU A 192 -5.62 -28.76 -5.44
C GLU A 192 -5.89 -28.75 -3.93
N GLU A 193 -4.86 -28.48 -3.11
CA GLU A 193 -5.02 -28.34 -1.64
C GLU A 193 -6.00 -27.22 -1.26
N TYR A 194 -5.97 -26.12 -2.01
CA TYR A 194 -6.87 -24.98 -1.77
C TYR A 194 -8.32 -25.35 -2.00
N LEU A 195 -8.60 -26.07 -3.09
CA LEU A 195 -9.94 -26.53 -3.45
C LEU A 195 -10.44 -27.57 -2.45
N GLU A 196 -9.58 -28.54 -2.07
CA GLU A 196 -9.91 -29.56 -1.07
C GLU A 196 -10.29 -28.94 0.27
N LEU A 197 -9.54 -27.93 0.75
CA LEU A 197 -9.87 -27.21 1.98
C LEU A 197 -11.14 -26.36 1.81
N ALA A 198 -11.34 -25.73 0.64
CA ALA A 198 -12.54 -24.97 0.37
C ALA A 198 -13.79 -25.86 0.41
N GLU A 199 -13.74 -27.05 -0.18
CA GLU A 199 -14.82 -28.04 -0.09
C GLU A 199 -15.02 -28.54 1.34
N GLN A 200 -13.93 -28.93 2.03
CA GLN A 200 -13.99 -29.48 3.39
C GLN A 200 -14.68 -28.54 4.38
N PHE A 201 -14.41 -27.23 4.31
CA PHE A 201 -14.94 -26.26 5.25
C PHE A 201 -16.23 -25.58 4.80
N THR A 202 -16.75 -25.91 3.62
CA THR A 202 -18.06 -25.41 3.19
C THR A 202 -19.18 -26.21 3.83
N THR A 203 -19.99 -25.52 4.63
CA THR A 203 -21.15 -26.07 5.37
C THR A 203 -22.37 -25.18 5.19
N SER A 204 -23.46 -25.43 5.92
CA SER A 204 -24.63 -24.53 5.96
C SER A 204 -24.33 -23.16 6.58
N ASP A 205 -23.32 -23.07 7.45
CA ASP A 205 -23.06 -21.91 8.32
C ASP A 205 -21.73 -21.21 7.98
N MET A 206 -20.87 -21.84 7.17
CA MET A 206 -19.55 -21.33 6.83
C MET A 206 -19.22 -21.70 5.39
N VAL A 207 -18.60 -20.78 4.66
CA VAL A 207 -18.00 -21.04 3.33
C VAL A 207 -16.52 -21.39 3.46
N GLY A 208 -16.00 -22.21 2.55
CA GLY A 208 -14.59 -22.58 2.53
C GLY A 208 -13.69 -21.38 2.24
N VAL A 209 -14.15 -20.49 1.36
CA VAL A 209 -13.35 -19.31 0.94
C VAL A 209 -14.28 -18.08 0.81
N SER A 210 -13.79 -16.92 1.27
CA SER A 210 -14.43 -15.63 1.02
C SER A 210 -13.74 -14.95 -0.15
N LEU A 211 -14.44 -14.82 -1.29
CA LEU A 211 -13.89 -14.19 -2.50
C LEU A 211 -14.44 -12.78 -2.71
N ALA A 212 -13.59 -11.87 -3.14
CA ALA A 212 -13.95 -10.51 -3.57
C ALA A 212 -14.13 -10.49 -5.09
N LEU A 213 -15.37 -10.63 -5.56
CA LEU A 213 -15.69 -10.80 -6.99
C LEU A 213 -16.52 -9.66 -7.56
N SER A 214 -16.56 -8.49 -6.91
CA SER A 214 -17.15 -7.28 -7.50
C SER A 214 -16.35 -6.82 -8.73
N PRO A 215 -16.91 -5.96 -9.61
CA PRO A 215 -16.18 -5.44 -10.78
C PRO A 215 -14.82 -4.81 -10.45
N ASN A 216 -14.67 -4.24 -9.24
CA ASN A 216 -13.43 -3.59 -8.82
C ASN A 216 -12.38 -4.54 -8.21
N SER A 217 -12.70 -5.83 -8.04
CA SER A 217 -11.83 -6.79 -7.35
C SER A 217 -11.60 -8.09 -8.13
N ILE A 218 -12.57 -8.48 -8.97
CA ILE A 218 -12.55 -9.79 -9.65
C ILE A 218 -11.34 -9.98 -10.56
N MET A 219 -10.88 -8.91 -11.22
CA MET A 219 -9.72 -8.98 -12.09
C MET A 219 -8.44 -9.34 -11.32
N ASP A 220 -8.27 -8.83 -10.10
CA ASP A 220 -7.10 -9.17 -9.28
C ASP A 220 -7.11 -10.64 -8.88
N VAL A 221 -8.28 -11.16 -8.48
CA VAL A 221 -8.45 -12.57 -8.14
C VAL A 221 -8.14 -13.46 -9.35
N TYR A 222 -8.68 -13.12 -10.52
CA TYR A 222 -8.44 -13.88 -11.75
C TYR A 222 -6.99 -13.79 -12.23
N LEU A 223 -6.39 -12.59 -12.22
CA LEU A 223 -5.01 -12.41 -12.69
C LEU A 223 -4.00 -13.11 -11.80
N ASN A 224 -4.24 -13.21 -10.48
CA ASN A 224 -3.42 -14.07 -9.63
C ASN A 224 -3.43 -15.51 -10.15
N LEU A 225 -4.60 -16.07 -10.40
CA LEU A 225 -4.74 -17.43 -10.93
C LEU A 225 -4.07 -17.58 -12.30
N LEU A 226 -4.23 -16.60 -13.18
CA LEU A 226 -3.57 -16.61 -14.50
C LEU A 226 -2.04 -16.69 -14.39
N TYR A 227 -1.44 -15.84 -13.54
CA TYR A 227 0.01 -15.84 -13.36
C TYR A 227 0.49 -17.08 -12.60
N GLN A 228 -0.28 -17.60 -11.65
CA GLN A 228 -0.02 -18.86 -10.95
C GLN A 228 -0.03 -20.07 -11.90
N ALA A 229 -0.90 -20.05 -12.90
CA ALA A 229 -0.90 -21.06 -13.97
C ALA A 229 0.28 -20.91 -14.95
N GLY A 230 1.18 -19.95 -14.74
CA GLY A 230 2.29 -19.66 -15.65
C GLY A 230 1.88 -18.91 -16.92
N GLY A 231 0.68 -18.31 -16.94
CA GLY A 231 0.21 -17.44 -18.01
C GLY A 231 0.68 -16.00 -17.83
N THR A 232 0.36 -15.16 -18.80
CA THR A 232 0.58 -13.70 -18.73
C THR A 232 -0.66 -13.00 -19.28
N PHE A 233 -1.01 -11.86 -18.71
CA PHE A 233 -2.17 -11.07 -19.16
C PHE A 233 -1.89 -10.38 -20.49
N LEU A 234 -0.84 -9.57 -20.53
CA LEU A 234 -0.37 -8.92 -21.75
C LEU A 234 1.04 -9.38 -22.11
N SER A 235 1.43 -9.17 -23.36
CA SER A 235 2.83 -9.29 -23.80
C SER A 235 3.70 -8.25 -23.05
N GLU A 236 5.00 -8.47 -22.99
CA GLU A 236 5.97 -7.62 -22.29
C GLU A 236 5.89 -6.14 -22.70
N ASN A 237 5.65 -5.89 -23.99
CA ASN A 237 5.45 -4.53 -24.52
C ASN A 237 3.99 -4.04 -24.46
N SER A 238 3.11 -4.78 -23.78
CA SER A 238 1.68 -4.47 -23.57
C SER A 238 0.89 -4.22 -24.86
N THR A 239 1.26 -4.87 -25.98
CA THR A 239 0.57 -4.71 -27.28
C THR A 239 -0.32 -5.88 -27.68
N VAL A 240 -0.18 -7.03 -27.00
CA VAL A 240 -0.93 -8.26 -27.29
C VAL A 240 -1.59 -8.75 -25.99
N CYS A 241 -2.87 -9.08 -26.07
CA CYS A 241 -3.62 -9.69 -24.97
C CYS A 241 -3.55 -11.23 -25.07
N ASN A 242 -3.12 -11.92 -24.01
CA ASN A 242 -2.88 -13.36 -23.99
C ASN A 242 -4.04 -14.18 -23.39
N LEU A 243 -5.24 -13.63 -23.33
CA LEU A 243 -6.42 -14.30 -22.75
C LEU A 243 -6.91 -15.51 -23.56
N ASP A 244 -6.37 -15.78 -24.75
CA ASP A 244 -6.62 -17.01 -25.53
C ASP A 244 -5.64 -18.16 -25.20
N SER A 245 -4.77 -17.98 -24.20
CA SER A 245 -3.85 -19.02 -23.76
C SER A 245 -4.56 -20.14 -22.99
N PRO A 246 -3.99 -21.37 -23.01
CA PRO A 246 -4.51 -22.46 -22.18
C PRO A 246 -4.54 -22.11 -20.69
N GLN A 247 -3.54 -21.35 -20.20
CA GLN A 247 -3.44 -20.90 -18.83
C GLN A 247 -4.56 -19.93 -18.44
N ALA A 248 -4.95 -19.03 -19.36
CA ALA A 248 -6.08 -18.13 -19.14
C ALA A 248 -7.39 -18.90 -18.97
N LYS A 249 -7.58 -19.96 -19.76
CA LYS A 249 -8.75 -20.83 -19.66
C LYS A 249 -8.73 -21.62 -18.34
N GLU A 250 -7.62 -22.24 -17.99
CA GLU A 250 -7.43 -23.00 -16.75
C GLU A 250 -7.71 -22.11 -15.51
N ALA A 251 -7.18 -20.90 -15.50
CA ALA A 251 -7.40 -19.94 -14.41
C ALA A 251 -8.88 -19.57 -14.23
N LEU A 252 -9.61 -19.33 -15.32
CA LEU A 252 -11.03 -18.99 -15.24
C LEU A 252 -11.88 -20.22 -14.86
N GLU A 253 -11.58 -21.40 -15.37
CA GLU A 253 -12.24 -22.65 -14.99
C GLU A 253 -12.06 -22.91 -13.48
N PHE A 254 -10.84 -22.73 -12.95
CA PHE A 254 -10.57 -22.87 -11.53
C PHE A 254 -11.30 -21.82 -10.68
N LEU A 255 -11.34 -20.55 -11.12
CA LEU A 255 -12.12 -19.52 -10.45
C LEU A 255 -13.61 -19.90 -10.37
N LEU A 256 -14.18 -20.39 -11.46
CA LEU A 256 -15.57 -20.83 -11.49
C LEU A 256 -15.82 -22.01 -10.52
N GLU A 257 -14.87 -22.95 -10.40
CA GLU A 257 -14.97 -24.05 -9.44
C GLU A 257 -14.95 -23.54 -8.00
N LEU A 258 -14.06 -22.59 -7.67
CA LEU A 258 -14.01 -21.94 -6.35
C LEU A 258 -15.31 -21.21 -5.98
N THR A 259 -16.06 -20.71 -6.96
CA THR A 259 -17.33 -20.02 -6.68
C THR A 259 -18.38 -20.91 -6.03
N ALA A 260 -18.26 -22.23 -6.13
CA ALA A 260 -19.13 -23.17 -5.42
C ALA A 260 -18.92 -23.15 -3.90
N TYR A 261 -17.79 -22.68 -3.43
CA TYR A 261 -17.35 -22.69 -2.03
C TYR A 261 -17.29 -21.31 -1.40
N THR A 262 -17.82 -20.29 -2.07
CA THR A 262 -17.89 -18.90 -1.56
C THR A 262 -19.33 -18.46 -1.29
N SER A 263 -19.50 -17.30 -0.67
CA SER A 263 -20.85 -16.76 -0.38
C SER A 263 -21.62 -16.43 -1.66
N GLY A 264 -22.95 -16.64 -1.66
CA GLY A 264 -23.80 -16.30 -2.80
C GLY A 264 -23.84 -14.81 -3.18
N GLY A 265 -23.29 -13.93 -2.33
CA GLY A 265 -23.14 -12.49 -2.59
C GLY A 265 -21.77 -12.07 -3.08
N ALA A 266 -20.83 -12.99 -3.29
CA ALA A 266 -19.42 -12.70 -3.59
C ALA A 266 -19.23 -11.79 -4.82
N THR A 267 -20.10 -11.86 -5.82
CA THR A 267 -20.07 -11.01 -7.02
C THR A 267 -20.34 -9.53 -6.73
N ASN A 268 -20.83 -9.20 -5.54
CA ASN A 268 -21.02 -7.81 -5.09
C ASN A 268 -19.98 -7.40 -4.03
N ASN A 269 -19.21 -8.35 -3.50
CA ASN A 269 -18.24 -8.09 -2.47
C ASN A 269 -16.96 -7.50 -3.07
N GLN A 270 -16.52 -6.37 -2.51
CA GLN A 270 -15.16 -5.88 -2.61
C GLN A 270 -14.31 -6.49 -1.49
N TRP A 271 -13.07 -6.05 -1.36
CA TRP A 271 -12.15 -6.51 -0.32
C TRP A 271 -12.69 -6.33 1.11
N PRO A 272 -13.28 -5.17 1.50
CA PRO A 272 -13.79 -4.99 2.86
C PRO A 272 -14.98 -5.92 3.20
N GLU A 273 -15.91 -6.15 2.27
CA GLU A 273 -17.04 -7.05 2.49
C GLU A 273 -16.59 -8.50 2.66
N SER A 274 -15.60 -8.92 1.85
CA SER A 274 -15.02 -10.27 1.97
C SER A 274 -14.20 -10.42 3.26
N ALA A 275 -13.48 -9.38 3.68
CA ALA A 275 -12.81 -9.34 4.97
C ALA A 275 -13.81 -9.48 6.13
N ALA A 276 -14.97 -8.82 6.03
CA ALA A 276 -16.02 -8.93 7.04
C ALA A 276 -16.61 -10.33 7.13
N VAL A 277 -16.81 -11.04 6.01
CA VAL A 277 -17.26 -12.45 6.01
C VAL A 277 -16.27 -13.33 6.77
N PHE A 278 -14.97 -13.20 6.48
CA PHE A 278 -13.92 -13.95 7.18
C PHE A 278 -13.84 -13.54 8.66
N GLY A 279 -13.80 -12.24 8.96
CA GLY A 279 -13.71 -11.70 10.32
C GLY A 279 -14.90 -12.10 11.22
N GLN A 280 -16.08 -12.33 10.65
CA GLN A 280 -17.24 -12.87 11.38
C GLN A 280 -17.15 -14.39 11.62
N GLY A 281 -16.10 -15.07 11.14
CA GLY A 281 -15.92 -16.51 11.25
C GLY A 281 -16.76 -17.30 10.26
N ALA A 282 -17.34 -16.65 9.26
CA ALA A 282 -18.18 -17.29 8.25
C ALA A 282 -17.40 -17.82 7.03
N ALA A 283 -16.07 -17.74 7.04
CA ALA A 283 -15.19 -18.33 6.05
C ALA A 283 -13.94 -18.94 6.70
N ALA A 284 -13.43 -20.04 6.13
CA ALA A 284 -12.19 -20.67 6.59
C ALA A 284 -10.93 -20.02 6.01
N MET A 285 -11.01 -19.52 4.78
CA MET A 285 -9.92 -18.89 4.04
C MET A 285 -10.37 -17.59 3.37
N TYR A 286 -9.43 -16.66 3.19
CA TYR A 286 -9.66 -15.39 2.52
C TYR A 286 -8.39 -14.96 1.78
N PRO A 287 -8.34 -15.04 0.44
CA PRO A 287 -7.29 -14.39 -0.35
C PRO A 287 -7.48 -12.88 -0.23
N THR A 288 -6.63 -12.24 0.54
CA THR A 288 -6.77 -10.85 0.97
C THR A 288 -5.72 -9.94 0.34
N ILE A 289 -5.95 -8.63 0.43
CA ILE A 289 -4.92 -7.62 0.23
C ILE A 289 -4.45 -7.09 1.60
N SER A 290 -3.20 -6.69 1.69
CA SER A 290 -2.59 -6.26 2.95
C SER A 290 -3.36 -5.14 3.66
N SER A 291 -3.99 -4.23 2.93
CA SER A 291 -4.80 -3.13 3.50
C SER A 291 -6.02 -3.60 4.32
N GLN A 292 -6.43 -4.88 4.22
CA GLN A 292 -7.52 -5.44 5.00
C GLN A 292 -7.05 -6.11 6.30
N ILE A 293 -5.77 -6.31 6.49
CA ILE A 293 -5.21 -7.04 7.64
C ILE A 293 -5.60 -6.40 8.97
N GLY A 294 -5.61 -5.08 9.06
CA GLY A 294 -6.05 -4.37 10.26
C GLY A 294 -7.45 -4.78 10.70
N ASN A 295 -8.38 -4.97 9.76
CA ASN A 295 -9.75 -5.42 10.05
C ASN A 295 -9.81 -6.88 10.50
N LEU A 296 -8.84 -7.72 10.13
CA LEU A 296 -8.83 -9.14 10.50
C LEU A 296 -8.31 -9.37 11.92
N VAL A 297 -7.41 -8.52 12.41
CA VAL A 297 -6.74 -8.67 13.72
C VAL A 297 -7.32 -7.77 14.80
N ASP A 298 -8.21 -6.85 14.47
CA ASP A 298 -8.88 -5.99 15.44
C ASP A 298 -10.02 -6.75 16.15
N PRO A 299 -9.92 -7.03 17.46
CA PRO A 299 -10.94 -7.75 18.19
C PRO A 299 -12.28 -6.97 18.36
N GLU A 300 -12.30 -5.65 18.07
CA GLU A 300 -13.54 -4.87 18.04
C GLU A 300 -14.35 -5.12 16.75
N VAL A 301 -13.68 -5.60 15.69
CA VAL A 301 -14.25 -5.80 14.34
C VAL A 301 -14.32 -7.28 13.96
N SER A 302 -13.28 -8.06 14.30
CA SER A 302 -13.14 -9.47 13.93
C SER A 302 -13.40 -10.40 15.12
N ALA A 303 -14.33 -11.33 14.97
CA ALA A 303 -14.60 -12.37 15.94
C ALA A 303 -13.53 -13.49 15.96
N VAL A 304 -12.64 -13.49 14.93
CA VAL A 304 -11.58 -14.50 14.76
C VAL A 304 -10.18 -13.92 14.88
N SER A 305 -10.05 -12.71 15.39
CA SER A 305 -8.79 -11.95 15.47
C SER A 305 -7.63 -12.73 16.09
N ASP A 306 -7.90 -13.63 17.05
CA ASP A 306 -6.88 -14.46 17.72
C ASP A 306 -6.54 -15.75 16.92
N SER A 307 -7.19 -16.00 15.77
CA SER A 307 -7.09 -17.24 14.98
C SER A 307 -6.77 -16.97 13.51
N VAL A 308 -6.11 -15.85 13.20
CA VAL A 308 -5.72 -15.51 11.83
C VAL A 308 -4.27 -15.91 11.59
N GLY A 309 -4.05 -16.76 10.59
CA GLY A 309 -2.74 -17.06 10.02
C GLY A 309 -2.60 -16.45 8.63
N TYR A 310 -1.36 -16.28 8.17
CA TYR A 310 -1.03 -15.74 6.86
C TYR A 310 -0.09 -16.67 6.12
N ALA A 311 -0.31 -16.80 4.80
CA ALA A 311 0.53 -17.57 3.88
C ALA A 311 0.59 -16.88 2.51
N GLU A 312 1.50 -17.31 1.66
CA GLU A 312 1.43 -16.98 0.24
C GLU A 312 0.10 -17.50 -0.34
N LEU A 313 -0.37 -16.87 -1.40
CA LEU A 313 -1.51 -17.42 -2.15
C LEU A 313 -1.14 -18.80 -2.69
N PRO A 314 -2.08 -19.77 -2.76
CA PRO A 314 -1.83 -21.06 -3.38
C PRO A 314 -1.34 -20.88 -4.82
N GLY A 315 -0.19 -21.51 -5.17
CA GLY A 315 0.52 -21.25 -6.43
C GLY A 315 1.56 -20.12 -6.36
N GLY A 316 1.67 -19.42 -5.23
CA GLY A 316 2.80 -18.55 -4.89
C GLY A 316 2.87 -17.19 -5.60
N VAL A 317 1.87 -16.80 -6.39
CA VAL A 317 1.91 -15.51 -7.12
C VAL A 317 0.75 -14.60 -6.72
N GLY A 318 1.06 -13.35 -6.39
CA GLY A 318 0.08 -12.33 -6.04
C GLY A 318 0.35 -10.96 -6.66
N CYS A 319 -0.67 -10.12 -6.72
CA CYS A 319 -0.54 -8.72 -7.14
C CYS A 319 0.31 -7.94 -6.15
N LEU A 320 1.21 -7.11 -6.68
CA LEU A 320 1.91 -6.07 -5.94
C LEU A 320 1.54 -4.71 -6.56
N SER A 321 1.00 -3.82 -5.75
CA SER A 321 0.56 -2.49 -6.17
C SER A 321 1.11 -1.44 -5.20
N THR A 322 1.51 -0.28 -5.71
CA THR A 322 2.06 0.81 -4.91
C THR A 322 1.11 1.99 -4.82
N TRP A 323 1.23 2.72 -3.72
CA TRP A 323 0.70 4.07 -3.59
C TRP A 323 1.85 5.06 -3.43
N GLY A 324 1.78 6.17 -4.16
CA GLY A 324 2.79 7.21 -4.13
C GLY A 324 2.22 8.62 -4.15
N VAL A 325 3.05 9.58 -3.75
CA VAL A 325 2.78 11.01 -3.89
C VAL A 325 3.51 11.52 -5.13
N ALA A 326 2.77 12.08 -6.06
CA ALA A 326 3.30 12.76 -7.23
C ALA A 326 3.18 14.28 -7.10
N ILE A 327 4.15 15.00 -7.68
CA ILE A 327 4.11 16.46 -7.81
C ILE A 327 3.55 16.78 -9.20
N THR A 328 2.50 17.62 -9.27
CA THR A 328 1.91 17.99 -10.56
C THR A 328 2.83 18.94 -11.35
N ALA A 329 2.77 18.88 -12.67
CA ALA A 329 3.51 19.81 -13.54
C ALA A 329 3.06 21.28 -13.38
N ASN A 330 1.88 21.50 -12.78
CA ASN A 330 1.33 22.84 -12.49
C ASN A 330 1.82 23.40 -11.15
N CYS A 331 2.46 22.58 -10.30
CA CYS A 331 3.04 23.03 -9.03
C CYS A 331 4.08 24.12 -9.27
N LYS A 332 3.94 25.25 -8.60
CA LYS A 332 4.84 26.40 -8.76
C LYS A 332 6.06 26.33 -7.84
N GLN A 333 6.04 25.43 -6.86
CA GLN A 333 7.08 25.29 -5.84
C GLN A 333 7.38 23.79 -5.65
N PRO A 334 7.87 23.06 -6.70
CA PRO A 334 8.10 21.63 -6.62
C PRO A 334 9.14 21.25 -5.56
N GLU A 335 10.13 22.13 -5.29
CA GLU A 335 11.10 21.91 -4.23
C GLU A 335 10.44 21.95 -2.84
N ALA A 336 9.51 22.87 -2.60
CA ALA A 336 8.76 22.93 -1.33
C ALA A 336 7.85 21.71 -1.17
N ALA A 337 7.23 21.23 -2.25
CA ALA A 337 6.46 19.99 -2.26
C ALA A 337 7.34 18.78 -1.92
N TRP A 338 8.55 18.69 -2.52
CA TRP A 338 9.50 17.64 -2.19
C TRP A 338 9.96 17.68 -0.72
N LEU A 339 10.21 18.86 -0.17
CA LEU A 339 10.55 19.02 1.25
C LEU A 339 9.48 18.45 2.18
N PHE A 340 8.20 18.60 1.84
CA PHE A 340 7.10 17.97 2.57
C PHE A 340 7.09 16.45 2.39
N ILE A 341 7.24 15.96 1.14
CA ILE A 341 7.22 14.53 0.83
C ILE A 341 8.33 13.80 1.59
N GLN A 342 9.58 14.31 1.56
CA GLN A 342 10.67 13.67 2.29
C GLN A 342 10.49 13.71 3.82
N TYR A 343 9.89 14.78 4.38
CA TYR A 343 9.53 14.84 5.79
C TYR A 343 8.50 13.76 6.15
N MET A 344 7.39 13.75 5.41
CA MET A 344 6.29 12.80 5.62
C MET A 344 6.77 11.34 5.52
N LEU A 345 7.65 11.05 4.58
CA LEU A 345 8.17 9.71 4.32
C LEU A 345 9.54 9.42 4.97
N SER A 346 9.94 10.22 5.97
CA SER A 346 11.13 9.92 6.78
C SER A 346 11.01 8.53 7.45
N PRO A 347 12.12 7.87 7.81
CA PRO A 347 12.07 6.59 8.50
C PRO A 347 11.17 6.61 9.74
N GLU A 348 11.26 7.66 10.56
CA GLU A 348 10.48 7.83 11.79
C GLU A 348 8.98 7.95 11.51
N ASN A 349 8.60 8.81 10.56
CA ASN A 349 7.19 9.01 10.20
C ASN A 349 6.59 7.79 9.50
N THR A 350 7.37 7.08 8.66
CA THR A 350 6.94 5.81 8.06
C THR A 350 6.70 4.75 9.14
N GLN A 351 7.57 4.66 10.13
CA GLN A 351 7.38 3.76 11.27
C GLN A 351 6.10 4.07 12.05
N GLU A 352 5.82 5.36 12.29
CA GLU A 352 4.61 5.81 12.98
C GLU A 352 3.35 5.40 12.20
N LEU A 353 3.35 5.58 10.87
CA LEU A 353 2.25 5.15 10.00
C LEU A 353 1.99 3.65 10.11
N VAL A 354 3.03 2.83 10.04
CA VAL A 354 2.94 1.36 10.17
C VAL A 354 2.30 0.96 11.51
N VAL A 355 2.74 1.57 12.61
CA VAL A 355 2.17 1.30 13.94
C VAL A 355 0.72 1.74 14.02
N GLY A 356 0.40 2.89 13.46
CA GLY A 356 -0.96 3.45 13.48
C GLY A 356 -1.97 2.67 12.64
N THR A 357 -1.51 1.99 11.60
CA THR A 357 -2.33 1.10 10.76
C THR A 357 -2.33 -0.36 11.23
N ALA A 358 -1.75 -0.64 12.41
CA ALA A 358 -1.55 -2.01 12.91
C ALA A 358 -0.86 -2.94 11.89
N GLY A 359 0.09 -2.39 11.10
CA GLY A 359 0.83 -3.11 10.07
C GLY A 359 0.06 -3.38 8.78
N ALA A 360 -1.14 -2.82 8.60
CA ALA A 360 -1.91 -2.99 7.35
C ALA A 360 -1.24 -2.32 6.16
N ASP A 361 -0.56 -1.19 6.38
CA ASP A 361 0.25 -0.54 5.36
C ASP A 361 1.65 -1.14 5.32
N ILE A 362 1.97 -1.83 4.23
CA ILE A 362 3.29 -2.43 4.05
C ILE A 362 4.28 -1.32 3.66
N PRO A 363 5.31 -1.07 4.49
CA PRO A 363 6.26 0.01 4.23
C PRO A 363 7.13 -0.29 3.02
N VAL A 364 7.47 0.75 2.28
CA VAL A 364 8.45 0.66 1.18
C VAL A 364 9.90 0.62 1.68
N ARG A 365 10.12 0.84 2.98
CA ARG A 365 11.44 0.86 3.62
C ARG A 365 11.85 -0.55 4.05
N SER A 366 12.97 -1.01 3.49
CA SER A 366 13.53 -2.34 3.77
C SER A 366 13.90 -2.51 5.24
N SER A 367 14.40 -1.47 5.90
CA SER A 367 14.75 -1.50 7.33
C SER A 367 13.56 -1.81 8.23
N LEU A 368 12.35 -1.40 7.86
CA LEU A 368 11.12 -1.71 8.58
C LEU A 368 10.59 -3.10 8.19
N LEU A 369 10.51 -3.38 6.89
CA LEU A 369 9.97 -4.66 6.38
C LEU A 369 10.78 -5.87 6.86
N LEU A 370 12.11 -5.73 7.00
CA LEU A 370 13.02 -6.80 7.42
C LEU A 370 13.30 -6.79 8.93
N SER A 371 12.72 -5.88 9.70
CA SER A 371 12.96 -5.78 11.14
C SER A 371 12.33 -6.95 11.90
N ASP A 372 13.13 -7.68 12.68
CA ASP A 372 12.64 -8.77 13.53
C ASP A 372 11.51 -8.35 14.46
N SER A 373 11.57 -7.13 15.00
CA SER A 373 10.53 -6.58 15.89
C SER A 373 9.21 -6.33 15.16
N PHE A 374 9.27 -5.85 13.92
CA PHE A 374 8.06 -5.65 13.11
C PHE A 374 7.49 -6.98 12.60
N ILE A 375 8.33 -7.93 12.17
CA ILE A 375 7.90 -9.29 11.79
C ILE A 375 7.22 -9.99 12.97
N GLN A 376 7.75 -9.82 14.18
CA GLN A 376 7.13 -10.39 15.39
C GLN A 376 5.78 -9.74 15.71
N ALA A 377 5.66 -8.43 15.55
CA ALA A 377 4.43 -7.68 15.80
C ALA A 377 3.39 -7.88 14.67
N TYR A 378 3.86 -8.03 13.44
CA TYR A 378 3.06 -8.13 12.21
C TYR A 378 3.48 -9.36 11.39
N PRO A 379 3.03 -10.57 11.74
CA PRO A 379 3.52 -11.83 11.13
C PRO A 379 3.38 -11.90 9.60
N HIS A 380 2.41 -11.21 9.02
CA HIS A 380 2.23 -11.11 7.57
C HIS A 380 3.42 -10.43 6.85
N TYR A 381 4.25 -9.65 7.56
CA TYR A 381 5.47 -9.08 6.97
C TYR A 381 6.49 -10.14 6.56
N ALA A 382 6.57 -11.25 7.30
CA ALA A 382 7.42 -12.38 6.90
C ALA A 382 6.96 -12.98 5.57
N VAL A 383 5.64 -13.12 5.38
CA VAL A 383 5.03 -13.60 4.13
C VAL A 383 5.28 -12.61 3.00
N MET A 384 5.01 -11.32 3.25
CA MET A 384 5.22 -10.27 2.25
C MET A 384 6.68 -10.14 1.83
N ASN A 385 7.61 -10.27 2.79
CA ASN A 385 9.03 -10.28 2.48
C ASN A 385 9.39 -11.50 1.62
N ALA A 386 8.90 -12.69 1.94
CA ALA A 386 9.15 -13.88 1.12
C ALA A 386 8.64 -13.70 -0.32
N ILE A 387 7.41 -13.22 -0.50
CA ILE A 387 6.80 -12.96 -1.81
C ILE A 387 7.63 -11.95 -2.62
N THR A 388 8.07 -10.85 -2.00
CA THR A 388 8.81 -9.78 -2.71
C THR A 388 10.26 -10.15 -3.03
N GLN A 389 10.85 -11.13 -2.33
CA GLN A 389 12.20 -11.62 -2.61
C GLN A 389 12.23 -12.79 -3.61
N ALA A 390 11.13 -13.48 -3.80
CA ALA A 390 11.05 -14.61 -4.72
C ALA A 390 10.79 -14.14 -6.16
N GLU A 391 11.67 -14.53 -7.08
CA GLU A 391 11.52 -14.20 -8.50
C GLU A 391 10.25 -14.87 -9.06
N GLY A 392 9.41 -14.07 -9.72
CA GLY A 392 8.16 -14.54 -10.34
C GLY A 392 6.98 -14.71 -9.38
N HIS A 393 7.12 -14.37 -8.10
CA HIS A 393 6.02 -14.44 -7.12
C HIS A 393 5.13 -13.19 -7.08
N THR A 394 5.45 -12.18 -7.88
CA THR A 394 4.62 -10.98 -7.99
C THR A 394 4.32 -10.61 -9.43
N TRP A 395 3.14 -10.03 -9.63
CA TRP A 395 2.81 -9.32 -10.85
C TRP A 395 2.34 -7.90 -10.51
N THR A 396 2.45 -6.98 -11.46
CA THR A 396 2.00 -5.60 -11.34
C THR A 396 1.06 -5.26 -12.49
N TYR A 397 0.24 -4.23 -12.31
CA TYR A 397 -0.64 -3.77 -13.37
C TYR A 397 0.15 -3.34 -14.62
N PRO A 398 -0.43 -3.54 -15.82
CA PRO A 398 0.20 -3.11 -17.06
C PRO A 398 0.51 -1.60 -17.06
N LYS A 399 1.66 -1.22 -17.60
CA LYS A 399 2.05 0.20 -17.72
C LYS A 399 1.60 0.76 -19.07
N THR A 400 0.28 0.85 -19.30
CA THR A 400 -0.32 1.46 -20.48
C THR A 400 -1.28 2.59 -20.10
N THR A 401 -1.55 3.50 -21.03
CA THR A 401 -2.53 4.58 -20.84
C THR A 401 -3.96 4.05 -20.75
N ALA A 402 -4.21 2.87 -21.31
CA ALA A 402 -5.50 2.20 -21.30
C ALA A 402 -5.73 1.27 -20.09
N THR A 403 -4.79 1.19 -19.12
CA THR A 403 -4.84 0.20 -18.03
C THR A 403 -6.19 0.15 -17.33
N THR A 404 -6.76 1.29 -16.93
CA THR A 404 -8.07 1.32 -16.28
C THR A 404 -9.16 0.70 -17.16
N ALA A 405 -9.23 1.10 -18.44
CA ALA A 405 -10.25 0.63 -19.36
C ALA A 405 -10.13 -0.88 -19.66
N ILE A 406 -8.89 -1.39 -19.83
CA ILE A 406 -8.69 -2.83 -20.08
C ILE A 406 -9.02 -3.67 -18.84
N MET A 407 -8.78 -3.17 -17.63
CA MET A 407 -9.16 -3.86 -16.40
C MET A 407 -10.68 -3.89 -16.22
N GLU A 408 -11.38 -2.81 -16.55
CA GLU A 408 -12.85 -2.74 -16.55
C GLU A 408 -13.45 -3.72 -17.59
N ALA A 409 -12.91 -3.77 -18.81
CA ALA A 409 -13.33 -4.70 -19.84
C ALA A 409 -13.15 -6.17 -19.40
N LEU A 410 -12.00 -6.50 -18.80
CA LEU A 410 -11.76 -7.83 -18.23
C LEU A 410 -12.80 -8.16 -17.15
N ALA A 411 -13.03 -7.27 -16.20
CA ALA A 411 -13.97 -7.47 -15.09
C ALA A 411 -15.39 -7.81 -15.55
N VAL A 412 -15.90 -7.11 -16.58
CA VAL A 412 -17.24 -7.33 -17.15
C VAL A 412 -17.39 -8.78 -17.63
N HIS A 413 -16.44 -9.28 -18.44
CA HIS A 413 -16.52 -10.63 -19.02
C HIS A 413 -16.28 -11.72 -17.98
N LEU A 414 -15.40 -11.49 -16.99
CA LEU A 414 -15.23 -12.42 -15.86
C LEU A 414 -16.53 -12.56 -15.05
N GLN A 415 -17.20 -11.45 -14.76
CA GLN A 415 -18.50 -11.51 -14.06
C GLN A 415 -19.56 -12.21 -14.92
N ASN A 416 -19.60 -11.96 -16.23
CA ASN A 416 -20.51 -12.64 -17.14
C ASN A 416 -20.31 -14.17 -17.11
N ALA A 417 -19.06 -14.64 -17.03
CA ALA A 417 -18.76 -16.05 -16.87
C ALA A 417 -19.27 -16.61 -15.54
N ILE A 418 -19.02 -15.90 -14.40
CA ILE A 418 -19.51 -16.34 -13.09
C ILE A 418 -21.03 -16.38 -13.04
N LEU A 419 -21.70 -15.43 -13.66
CA LEU A 419 -23.17 -15.36 -13.70
C LEU A 419 -23.78 -16.32 -14.73
N GLY A 420 -22.94 -17.06 -15.53
CA GLY A 420 -23.37 -18.03 -16.54
C GLY A 420 -23.96 -17.40 -17.81
N SER A 421 -23.77 -16.08 -18.01
CA SER A 421 -24.22 -15.40 -19.23
C SER A 421 -23.23 -15.56 -20.39
N GLU A 422 -21.97 -15.88 -20.12
CA GLU A 422 -20.94 -16.25 -21.10
C GLU A 422 -20.29 -17.57 -20.69
N THR A 423 -19.89 -18.40 -21.66
CA THR A 423 -18.99 -19.53 -21.39
C THR A 423 -17.58 -19.02 -21.16
N VAL A 424 -16.69 -19.85 -20.61
CA VAL A 424 -15.27 -19.51 -20.42
C VAL A 424 -14.64 -18.99 -21.72
N GLU A 425 -14.84 -19.72 -22.82
CA GLU A 425 -14.32 -19.36 -24.14
C GLU A 425 -14.90 -18.02 -24.64
N GLN A 426 -16.20 -17.79 -24.43
CA GLN A 426 -16.85 -16.54 -24.82
C GLN A 426 -16.30 -15.37 -24.01
N ALA A 427 -16.23 -15.50 -22.69
CA ALA A 427 -15.73 -14.45 -21.80
C ALA A 427 -14.30 -14.04 -22.15
N LEU A 428 -13.40 -15.00 -22.27
CA LEU A 428 -11.99 -14.74 -22.62
C LEU A 428 -11.81 -14.16 -24.03
N SER A 429 -12.56 -14.67 -25.02
CA SER A 429 -12.49 -14.15 -26.40
C SER A 429 -13.07 -12.73 -26.51
N SER A 430 -14.17 -12.45 -25.83
CA SER A 430 -14.80 -11.11 -25.82
C SER A 430 -13.89 -10.11 -25.11
N ALA A 431 -13.40 -10.44 -23.91
CA ALA A 431 -12.45 -9.62 -23.17
C ALA A 431 -11.19 -9.32 -24.02
N LYS A 432 -10.59 -10.35 -24.63
CA LYS A 432 -9.42 -10.18 -25.52
C LYS A 432 -9.70 -9.19 -26.64
N THR A 433 -10.84 -9.34 -27.33
CA THR A 433 -11.21 -8.50 -28.48
C THR A 433 -11.36 -7.03 -28.06
N GLU A 434 -12.02 -6.79 -26.92
CA GLU A 434 -12.24 -5.45 -26.40
C GLU A 434 -10.93 -4.81 -25.91
N ILE A 435 -10.11 -5.58 -25.18
CA ILE A 435 -8.82 -5.12 -24.68
C ILE A 435 -7.85 -4.81 -25.83
N GLU A 436 -7.78 -5.65 -26.87
CA GLU A 436 -6.93 -5.37 -28.05
C GLU A 436 -7.39 -4.12 -28.81
N ALA A 437 -8.68 -3.84 -28.85
CA ALA A 437 -9.19 -2.59 -29.41
C ALA A 437 -8.75 -1.36 -28.59
N LEU A 438 -8.78 -1.47 -27.25
CA LEU A 438 -8.32 -0.40 -26.36
C LEU A 438 -6.80 -0.16 -26.41
N LEU A 439 -6.01 -1.22 -26.63
CA LEU A 439 -4.55 -1.13 -26.77
C LEU A 439 -4.11 -0.51 -28.10
N ASN A 440 -4.93 -0.58 -29.13
CA ASN A 440 -4.61 -0.12 -30.49
C ASN A 440 -5.32 1.22 -30.87
N GLY A 441 -6.14 1.75 -30.00
CA GLY A 441 -6.88 3.01 -30.21
C GLY A 441 -6.17 4.18 -29.63
#